data_d9dde89f163f42e36a3556950732d3f4
#
_entry.id   d9dde89f163f42e36a3556950732d3f4
#
_cell.length_a   1.000
_cell.length_b   1.000
_cell.length_c   1.000
_cell.angle_alpha   90.00
_cell.angle_beta   90.00
_cell.angle_gamma   90.00
#
_symmetry.space_group_name_H-M   'P 1'
#
loop_
_entity.id
_entity.type
_entity.pdbx_description
1 polymer ?
#
loop_
_entity_poly.entity_id
_entity_poly.type
_entity_poly.pdbx_seq_one_letter_code
_entity_poly.pdbx_strand_id
1 'polypeptide(L)'
;MSAYTSIDKPGRLFLTNSGSSTSKRVPKGVVALPWKISASFTLNGPDVSVSDVSGASGMIGIRIALHATKPDVTANLTPIVAFTIPGRVGSDVTADDGVLVSSDNTSTLVAAVGKPGEDLTFNAYVTAKHFTMSSLSIAAVEGNVQQSLPDLTKRATTLVDGLTNVGSQRNRKLIAQLEQLRDNEKALAKQTIAVRSKAHDQAFDGYIDAYVGSYT
;
A
#
# COMPACT_ATOMS: atom_id res chain seq x y z
N MET A 1 11.38 -19.42 11.41
CA MET A 1 11.20 -18.91 10.03
C MET A 1 9.74 -18.51 9.87
N SER A 2 9.45 -17.28 9.47
CA SER A 2 8.08 -16.82 9.28
C SER A 2 7.84 -16.57 7.78
N ALA A 3 6.70 -17.01 7.26
CA ALA A 3 6.34 -16.82 5.87
C ALA A 3 5.04 -15.99 5.80
N TYR A 4 5.00 -15.02 4.92
CA TYR A 4 3.83 -14.18 4.71
C TYR A 4 3.64 -13.84 3.23
N THR A 5 2.41 -13.49 2.86
CA THR A 5 2.07 -13.01 1.52
C THR A 5 1.36 -11.68 1.62
N SER A 6 1.50 -10.85 0.61
CA SER A 6 0.81 -9.56 0.52
C SER A 6 -0.33 -9.64 -0.49
N ILE A 7 -1.49 -9.08 -0.17
CA ILE A 7 -2.66 -9.03 -1.06
C ILE A 7 -2.36 -8.23 -2.33
N ASP A 8 -1.58 -7.15 -2.25
CA ASP A 8 -1.18 -6.35 -3.42
C ASP A 8 -0.26 -7.07 -4.39
N LYS A 9 0.34 -8.16 -3.97
CA LYS A 9 1.28 -8.93 -4.80
C LYS A 9 0.97 -10.41 -4.67
N PRO A 10 -0.18 -10.86 -5.19
CA PRO A 10 -0.53 -12.27 -5.17
C PRO A 10 0.57 -13.09 -5.86
N GLY A 11 0.91 -14.22 -5.26
CA GLY A 11 1.94 -15.13 -5.77
C GLY A 11 3.38 -14.77 -5.35
N ARG A 12 3.60 -13.87 -4.39
CA ARG A 12 4.89 -13.68 -3.72
C ARG A 12 4.82 -14.13 -2.26
N LEU A 13 5.72 -15.02 -1.91
CA LEU A 13 5.98 -15.44 -0.54
C LEU A 13 7.15 -14.63 -0.01
N PHE A 14 6.98 -14.01 1.15
CA PHE A 14 8.04 -13.32 1.87
C PHE A 14 8.47 -14.22 3.02
N LEU A 15 9.76 -14.49 3.08
CA LEU A 15 10.36 -15.33 4.12
C LEU A 15 11.25 -14.45 4.99
N THR A 16 10.98 -14.44 6.30
CA THR A 16 11.84 -13.77 7.27
C THR A 16 12.51 -14.80 8.17
N ASN A 17 13.78 -14.67 8.33
CA ASN A 17 14.55 -15.35 9.37
C ASN A 17 15.30 -14.26 10.13
N SER A 18 15.36 -14.34 11.46
CA SER A 18 15.96 -13.40 12.43
C SER A 18 17.00 -12.42 11.81
N GLY A 19 16.54 -11.34 11.17
CA GLY A 19 17.38 -10.26 10.66
C GLY A 19 17.52 -10.15 9.14
N SER A 20 17.04 -11.09 8.33
CA SER A 20 17.02 -10.94 6.87
C SER A 20 15.65 -11.27 6.29
N SER A 21 15.16 -10.45 5.38
CA SER A 21 13.94 -10.73 4.61
C SER A 21 14.30 -11.04 3.16
N THR A 22 13.89 -12.18 2.68
CA THR A 22 13.98 -12.55 1.26
C THR A 22 12.59 -12.69 0.66
N SER A 23 12.34 -12.12 -0.51
CA SER A 23 11.11 -12.36 -1.25
C SER A 23 11.37 -13.39 -2.36
N LYS A 24 10.62 -14.48 -2.36
CA LYS A 24 10.70 -15.50 -3.41
C LYS A 24 9.39 -15.52 -4.20
N ARG A 25 9.47 -15.60 -5.51
CA ARG A 25 8.29 -15.81 -6.35
C ARG A 25 7.78 -17.24 -6.10
N VAL A 26 6.54 -17.37 -5.67
CA VAL A 26 5.93 -18.68 -5.47
C VAL A 26 5.57 -19.25 -6.84
N PRO A 27 6.02 -20.44 -7.19
CA PRO A 27 5.56 -21.12 -8.40
C PRO A 27 4.05 -21.29 -8.39
N LYS A 28 3.41 -21.22 -9.56
CA LYS A 28 1.97 -21.50 -9.70
C LYS A 28 1.67 -22.87 -9.06
N GLY A 29 0.79 -22.89 -8.04
CA GLY A 29 0.34 -24.12 -7.39
C GLY A 29 0.90 -24.38 -5.99
N VAL A 30 1.79 -23.55 -5.47
CA VAL A 30 2.37 -23.74 -4.13
C VAL A 30 1.95 -22.57 -3.23
N VAL A 31 1.20 -22.90 -2.20
CA VAL A 31 0.78 -22.12 -1.04
C VAL A 31 -0.41 -21.18 -1.28
N ALA A 32 -1.62 -21.76 -1.34
CA ALA A 32 -2.77 -21.04 -0.83
C ALA A 32 -2.58 -20.86 0.69
N LEU A 33 -2.75 -19.64 1.19
CA LEU A 33 -2.87 -19.43 2.64
C LEU A 33 -3.98 -20.35 3.15
N PRO A 34 -3.81 -20.99 4.32
CA PRO A 34 -4.83 -21.86 4.87
C PRO A 34 -6.03 -21.10 5.44
N TRP A 35 -6.14 -19.81 5.15
CA TRP A 35 -7.27 -18.94 5.48
C TRP A 35 -7.83 -18.26 4.23
N LYS A 36 -9.16 -18.20 4.18
CA LYS A 36 -9.88 -17.29 3.30
C LYS A 36 -9.91 -15.92 3.98
N ILE A 37 -9.47 -14.89 3.25
CA ILE A 37 -9.38 -13.53 3.77
C ILE A 37 -10.47 -12.71 3.13
N SER A 38 -11.18 -11.93 3.94
CA SER A 38 -12.11 -10.92 3.48
C SER A 38 -11.84 -9.59 4.18
N ALA A 39 -11.97 -8.51 3.43
CA ALA A 39 -11.94 -7.15 3.93
C ALA A 39 -13.22 -6.45 3.46
N SER A 40 -13.94 -5.82 4.38
CA SER A 40 -15.09 -4.97 4.08
C SER A 40 -14.93 -3.61 4.74
N PHE A 41 -15.58 -2.63 4.15
CA PHE A 41 -15.44 -1.24 4.56
C PHE A 41 -16.82 -0.60 4.75
N THR A 42 -16.90 0.32 5.72
CA THR A 42 -18.05 1.20 5.88
C THR A 42 -17.61 2.64 5.75
N LEU A 43 -18.48 3.51 5.27
CA LEU A 43 -18.27 4.95 5.22
C LEU A 43 -19.44 5.65 5.90
N ASN A 44 -19.19 6.30 7.03
CA ASN A 44 -20.19 6.96 7.88
C ASN A 44 -21.36 6.03 8.28
N GLY A 45 -21.10 4.71 8.36
CA GLY A 45 -22.05 3.68 8.76
C GLY A 45 -22.39 2.65 7.68
N PRO A 46 -22.86 3.03 6.49
CA PRO A 46 -23.18 2.08 5.41
C PRO A 46 -21.96 1.34 4.87
N ASP A 47 -22.18 0.08 4.44
CA ASP A 47 -21.17 -0.70 3.69
C ASP A 47 -20.91 -0.06 2.34
N VAL A 48 -19.63 -0.01 1.95
CA VAL A 48 -19.18 0.56 0.69
C VAL A 48 -18.17 -0.36 0.01
N SER A 49 -18.01 -0.19 -1.29
CA SER A 49 -16.98 -0.92 -2.04
C SER A 49 -15.58 -0.36 -1.76
N VAL A 50 -14.55 -1.15 -2.06
CA VAL A 50 -13.14 -0.71 -1.95
C VAL A 50 -12.86 0.52 -2.82
N SER A 51 -13.50 0.61 -3.99
CA SER A 51 -13.37 1.77 -4.88
C SER A 51 -13.96 3.03 -4.27
N ASP A 52 -15.07 2.92 -3.56
CA ASP A 52 -15.78 4.06 -2.99
C ASP A 52 -15.11 4.58 -1.71
N VAL A 53 -14.46 3.69 -0.96
CA VAL A 53 -13.74 4.09 0.26
C VAL A 53 -12.38 4.71 -0.06
N SER A 54 -11.77 4.36 -1.18
CA SER A 54 -10.47 4.90 -1.58
C SER A 54 -10.58 6.39 -1.90
N GLY A 55 -9.83 7.22 -1.17
CA GLY A 55 -9.88 8.67 -1.28
C GLY A 55 -11.08 9.33 -0.58
N ALA A 56 -11.97 8.57 0.04
CA ALA A 56 -13.14 9.10 0.76
C ALA A 56 -12.73 9.85 2.03
N SER A 57 -13.62 10.72 2.49
CA SER A 57 -13.46 11.46 3.74
C SER A 57 -14.67 11.20 4.65
N GLY A 58 -14.40 10.96 5.94
CA GLY A 58 -15.44 10.64 6.93
C GLY A 58 -14.96 9.57 7.90
N MET A 59 -15.88 9.00 8.64
CA MET A 59 -15.61 7.87 9.52
C MET A 59 -15.63 6.58 8.70
N ILE A 60 -14.49 5.91 8.65
CA ILE A 60 -14.30 4.66 7.91
C ILE A 60 -14.16 3.52 8.89
N GLY A 61 -15.00 2.51 8.74
CA GLY A 61 -14.85 1.22 9.40
C GLY A 61 -14.15 0.24 8.46
N ILE A 62 -13.21 -0.50 9.01
CA ILE A 62 -12.43 -1.53 8.34
C ILE A 62 -12.68 -2.83 9.07
N ARG A 63 -13.31 -3.79 8.44
CA ARG A 63 -13.51 -5.12 8.99
C ARG A 63 -12.65 -6.12 8.25
N ILE A 64 -11.81 -6.84 8.98
CA ILE A 64 -10.96 -7.90 8.45
C ILE A 64 -11.44 -9.23 9.04
N ALA A 65 -11.62 -10.24 8.20
CA ALA A 65 -11.93 -11.58 8.65
C ALA A 65 -11.04 -12.61 7.93
N LEU A 66 -10.44 -13.50 8.72
CA LEU A 66 -9.70 -14.67 8.30
C LEU A 66 -10.48 -15.90 8.72
N HIS A 67 -10.86 -16.71 7.75
CA HIS A 67 -11.60 -17.95 7.95
C HIS A 67 -10.73 -19.15 7.60
N ALA A 68 -10.53 -20.06 8.54
CA ALA A 68 -9.69 -21.23 8.33
C ALA A 68 -10.31 -22.15 7.27
N THR A 69 -9.58 -22.41 6.18
CA THR A 69 -10.02 -23.27 5.09
C THR A 69 -9.44 -24.68 5.16
N LYS A 70 -8.38 -24.84 5.96
CA LYS A 70 -7.68 -26.12 6.20
C LYS A 70 -7.41 -26.27 7.68
N PRO A 71 -8.38 -26.75 8.49
CA PRO A 71 -8.26 -26.84 9.94
C PRO A 71 -7.01 -27.61 10.40
N ASP A 72 -6.67 -28.70 9.72
CA ASP A 72 -5.50 -29.53 10.06
C ASP A 72 -4.18 -28.74 9.94
N VAL A 73 -4.10 -27.80 9.00
CA VAL A 73 -2.92 -26.96 8.80
C VAL A 73 -2.92 -25.78 9.76
N THR A 74 -4.09 -25.21 10.03
CA THR A 74 -4.21 -24.00 10.89
C THR A 74 -4.16 -24.33 12.38
N ALA A 75 -4.40 -25.60 12.77
CA ALA A 75 -4.46 -26.03 14.18
C ALA A 75 -3.26 -25.58 15.03
N ASN A 76 -2.07 -25.51 14.42
CA ASN A 76 -0.83 -25.11 15.08
C ASN A 76 -0.29 -23.75 14.58
N LEU A 77 -1.07 -23.01 13.79
CA LEU A 77 -0.66 -21.74 13.21
C LEU A 77 -1.45 -20.59 13.79
N THR A 78 -0.75 -19.62 14.35
CA THR A 78 -1.32 -18.34 14.81
C THR A 78 -1.27 -17.34 13.67
N PRO A 79 -2.42 -16.82 13.19
CA PRO A 79 -2.43 -15.77 12.20
C PRO A 79 -2.12 -14.41 12.85
N ILE A 80 -1.30 -13.62 12.18
CA ILE A 80 -1.01 -12.23 12.52
C ILE A 80 -1.41 -11.38 11.32
N VAL A 81 -2.23 -10.38 11.54
CA VAL A 81 -2.69 -9.45 10.50
C VAL A 81 -2.27 -8.04 10.87
N ALA A 82 -1.70 -7.31 9.95
CA ALA A 82 -1.29 -5.93 10.18
C ALA A 82 -1.47 -5.05 8.93
N PHE A 83 -1.78 -3.79 9.15
CA PHE A 83 -1.77 -2.73 8.15
C PHE A 83 -1.45 -1.38 8.79
N THR A 84 -1.12 -0.38 7.98
CA THR A 84 -0.85 0.97 8.45
C THR A 84 -1.76 1.98 7.78
N ILE A 85 -2.14 3.01 8.52
CA ILE A 85 -2.87 4.17 8.05
C ILE A 85 -1.92 5.37 8.15
N PRO A 86 -1.61 6.09 7.04
CA PRO A 86 -0.75 7.26 7.10
C PRO A 86 -1.35 8.35 7.99
N GLY A 87 -0.56 8.94 8.90
CA GLY A 87 -1.04 9.93 9.87
C GLY A 87 -1.60 11.21 9.24
N ARG A 88 -1.18 11.54 8.01
CA ARG A 88 -1.74 12.66 7.24
C ARG A 88 -3.17 12.42 6.72
N VAL A 89 -3.60 11.16 6.70
CA VAL A 89 -4.86 10.72 6.09
C VAL A 89 -5.90 10.38 7.13
N GLY A 90 -5.49 9.81 8.26
CA GLY A 90 -6.39 9.35 9.31
C GLY A 90 -5.97 9.82 10.69
N SER A 91 -6.95 10.23 11.49
CA SER A 91 -6.83 10.52 12.91
C SER A 91 -7.79 9.61 13.70
N ASP A 92 -7.60 9.57 14.99
CA ASP A 92 -8.50 8.88 15.93
C ASP A 92 -8.73 7.41 15.54
N VAL A 93 -7.62 6.70 15.26
CA VAL A 93 -7.70 5.28 14.93
C VAL A 93 -8.00 4.50 16.19
N THR A 94 -9.10 3.77 16.17
CA THR A 94 -9.55 2.87 17.24
C THR A 94 -9.79 1.47 16.65
N ALA A 95 -9.81 0.46 17.49
CA ALA A 95 -10.07 -0.91 17.07
C ALA A 95 -10.74 -1.72 18.19
N ASP A 96 -11.20 -2.91 17.87
CA ASP A 96 -11.76 -3.86 18.83
C ASP A 96 -10.75 -4.23 19.93
N ASP A 97 -11.25 -4.70 21.06
CA ASP A 97 -10.43 -5.17 22.16
C ASP A 97 -9.47 -6.29 21.71
N GLY A 98 -8.22 -6.20 22.15
CA GLY A 98 -7.16 -7.15 21.78
C GLY A 98 -6.47 -6.85 20.46
N VAL A 99 -6.89 -5.83 19.71
CA VAL A 99 -6.20 -5.32 18.55
C VAL A 99 -5.19 -4.26 18.97
N LEU A 100 -3.95 -4.40 18.54
CA LEU A 100 -2.90 -3.42 18.77
C LEU A 100 -3.10 -2.22 17.85
N VAL A 101 -3.19 -1.03 18.42
CA VAL A 101 -3.11 0.24 17.71
C VAL A 101 -1.91 1.01 18.23
N SER A 102 -0.97 1.31 17.37
CA SER A 102 0.26 2.04 17.72
C SER A 102 0.52 3.13 16.69
N SER A 103 0.57 4.37 17.15
CA SER A 103 0.79 5.54 16.30
C SER A 103 2.19 6.09 16.49
N ASP A 104 2.83 6.45 15.40
CA ASP A 104 4.03 7.27 15.35
C ASP A 104 3.74 8.61 14.65
N ASN A 105 4.79 9.43 14.43
CA ASN A 105 4.63 10.74 13.77
C ASN A 105 4.23 10.64 12.28
N THR A 106 4.26 9.46 11.68
CA THR A 106 4.07 9.25 10.24
C THR A 106 2.86 8.39 9.91
N SER A 107 2.53 7.43 10.78
CA SER A 107 1.49 6.43 10.52
C SER A 107 0.96 5.82 11.80
N THR A 108 -0.21 5.20 11.69
CA THR A 108 -0.79 4.34 12.73
C THR A 108 -0.76 2.90 12.24
N LEU A 109 -0.10 2.04 13.00
CA LEU A 109 -0.12 0.60 12.84
C LEU A 109 -1.37 0.02 13.52
N VAL A 110 -2.09 -0.82 12.82
CA VAL A 110 -3.16 -1.67 13.36
C VAL A 110 -2.72 -3.13 13.18
N ALA A 111 -2.69 -3.91 14.24
CA ALA A 111 -2.31 -5.31 14.18
C ALA A 111 -3.18 -6.17 15.09
N ALA A 112 -3.61 -7.31 14.57
CA ALA A 112 -4.38 -8.31 15.29
C ALA A 112 -3.67 -9.66 15.25
N VAL A 113 -3.78 -10.41 16.35
CA VAL A 113 -3.22 -11.74 16.53
C VAL A 113 -4.36 -12.69 16.85
N GLY A 114 -4.53 -13.70 16.01
CA GLY A 114 -5.52 -14.74 16.25
C GLY A 114 -5.01 -15.83 17.21
N LYS A 115 -5.83 -16.85 17.35
CA LYS A 115 -5.45 -18.07 18.06
C LYS A 115 -5.20 -19.21 17.06
N PRO A 116 -4.34 -20.17 17.39
CA PRO A 116 -4.13 -21.34 16.55
C PRO A 116 -5.44 -22.06 16.27
N GLY A 117 -5.71 -22.33 15.00
CA GLY A 117 -6.88 -23.08 14.54
C GLY A 117 -8.20 -22.31 14.55
N GLU A 118 -8.24 -21.11 15.09
CA GLU A 118 -9.46 -20.30 15.16
C GLU A 118 -9.54 -19.28 14.02
N ASP A 119 -10.76 -18.86 13.69
CA ASP A 119 -11.01 -17.71 12.82
C ASP A 119 -10.62 -16.42 13.54
N LEU A 120 -10.12 -15.46 12.79
CA LEU A 120 -9.81 -14.13 13.30
C LEU A 120 -10.71 -13.10 12.61
N THR A 121 -11.48 -12.37 13.40
CA THR A 121 -12.24 -11.21 12.90
C THR A 121 -12.02 -10.04 13.83
N PHE A 122 -11.78 -8.88 13.26
CA PHE A 122 -11.66 -7.62 14.02
C PHE A 122 -12.10 -6.42 13.18
N ASN A 123 -12.47 -5.35 13.87
CA ASN A 123 -12.81 -4.07 13.28
C ASN A 123 -11.81 -3.00 13.72
N ALA A 124 -11.54 -2.06 12.83
CA ALA A 124 -10.84 -0.83 13.12
C ALA A 124 -11.62 0.35 12.54
N TYR A 125 -11.54 1.49 13.20
CA TYR A 125 -12.25 2.70 12.80
C TYR A 125 -11.26 3.85 12.72
N VAL A 126 -11.45 4.73 11.74
CA VAL A 126 -10.59 5.89 11.52
C VAL A 126 -11.40 7.06 11.00
N THR A 127 -11.16 8.24 11.54
CA THR A 127 -11.62 9.50 10.95
C THR A 127 -10.62 9.90 9.87
N ALA A 128 -11.04 9.85 8.62
CA ALA A 128 -10.13 10.03 7.48
C ALA A 128 -10.44 11.24 6.62
N LYS A 129 -9.37 11.81 6.05
CA LYS A 129 -9.43 12.76 4.92
C LYS A 129 -8.64 12.11 3.77
N HIS A 130 -9.33 11.87 2.64
CA HIS A 130 -8.74 11.16 1.49
C HIS A 130 -8.14 9.79 1.88
N PHE A 131 -8.97 8.92 2.42
CA PHE A 131 -8.55 7.65 2.99
C PHE A 131 -7.67 6.82 2.07
N THR A 132 -6.56 6.41 2.62
CA THR A 132 -5.66 5.38 2.07
C THR A 132 -5.11 4.54 3.22
N MET A 133 -4.81 3.31 2.96
CA MET A 133 -4.12 2.42 3.90
C MET A 133 -3.03 1.62 3.18
N SER A 134 -2.09 1.06 3.92
CA SER A 134 -1.13 0.11 3.36
C SER A 134 -1.83 -1.18 2.93
N SER A 135 -1.09 -2.00 2.21
CA SER A 135 -1.48 -3.39 1.98
C SER A 135 -1.71 -4.13 3.29
N LEU A 136 -2.70 -5.00 3.29
CA LEU A 136 -2.90 -5.95 4.39
C LEU A 136 -1.76 -6.97 4.38
N SER A 137 -1.05 -7.05 5.50
CA SER A 137 0.04 -8.01 5.72
C SER A 137 -0.46 -9.14 6.60
N ILE A 138 -0.24 -10.38 6.17
CA ILE A 138 -0.66 -11.56 6.90
C ILE A 138 0.54 -12.47 7.09
N ALA A 139 0.79 -12.85 8.33
CA ALA A 139 1.81 -13.82 8.70
C ALA A 139 1.17 -15.00 9.44
N ALA A 140 1.76 -16.16 9.30
CA ALA A 140 1.44 -17.35 10.10
C ALA A 140 2.67 -17.73 10.92
N VAL A 141 2.48 -17.93 12.20
CA VAL A 141 3.54 -18.33 13.14
C VAL A 141 3.13 -19.63 13.83
N GLU A 142 4.04 -20.58 13.91
CA GLU A 142 3.80 -21.84 14.64
C GLU A 142 3.66 -21.59 16.14
N GLY A 143 2.68 -22.24 16.76
CA GLY A 143 2.42 -22.19 18.19
C GLY A 143 1.56 -21.02 18.64
N ASN A 144 1.28 -20.96 19.93
CA ASN A 144 0.48 -19.91 20.56
C ASN A 144 1.38 -18.72 20.93
N VAL A 145 1.19 -17.61 20.25
CA VAL A 145 2.02 -16.39 20.38
C VAL A 145 1.40 -15.35 21.33
N GLN A 146 0.24 -15.62 21.90
CA GLN A 146 -0.48 -14.67 22.77
C GLN A 146 0.25 -14.35 24.10
N GLN A 147 1.28 -15.10 24.44
CA GLN A 147 1.95 -14.94 25.74
C GLN A 147 2.99 -13.81 25.80
N SER A 148 3.29 -13.11 24.71
CA SER A 148 4.30 -12.04 24.70
C SER A 148 3.90 -10.86 23.83
N LEU A 149 2.89 -10.09 24.28
CA LEU A 149 2.45 -8.84 23.64
C LEU A 149 3.60 -7.88 23.25
N PRO A 150 4.64 -7.63 24.06
CA PRO A 150 5.77 -6.78 23.66
C PRO A 150 6.57 -7.33 22.46
N ASP A 151 6.71 -8.64 22.37
CA ASP A 151 7.45 -9.29 21.29
C ASP A 151 6.63 -9.29 19.98
N LEU A 152 5.30 -9.32 20.09
CA LEU A 152 4.37 -9.22 18.96
C LEU A 152 4.36 -7.83 18.34
N THR A 153 4.40 -6.78 19.15
CA THR A 153 4.52 -5.40 18.68
C THR A 153 5.79 -5.24 17.86
N LYS A 154 6.92 -5.72 18.40
CA LYS A 154 8.20 -5.67 17.72
C LYS A 154 8.21 -6.48 16.41
N ARG A 155 7.59 -7.65 16.42
CA ARG A 155 7.46 -8.49 15.21
C ARG A 155 6.51 -7.89 14.17
N ALA A 156 5.37 -7.35 14.59
CA ALA A 156 4.45 -6.66 13.71
C ALA A 156 5.11 -5.42 13.08
N THR A 157 5.81 -4.60 13.85
CA THR A 157 6.58 -3.46 13.36
C THR A 157 7.67 -3.91 12.39
N THR A 158 8.43 -4.95 12.70
CA THR A 158 9.47 -5.48 11.81
C THR A 158 8.88 -6.01 10.49
N LEU A 159 7.69 -6.65 10.54
CA LEU A 159 6.98 -7.12 9.35
C LEU A 159 6.51 -5.94 8.47
N VAL A 160 5.94 -4.93 9.11
CA VAL A 160 5.47 -3.72 8.42
C VAL A 160 6.64 -2.93 7.85
N ASP A 161 7.71 -2.73 8.60
CA ASP A 161 8.92 -2.05 8.16
C ASP A 161 9.59 -2.79 7.00
N GLY A 162 9.65 -4.11 7.05
CA GLY A 162 10.15 -4.93 5.94
C GLY A 162 9.34 -4.76 4.66
N LEU A 163 8.01 -4.70 4.78
CA LEU A 163 7.09 -4.48 3.65
C LEU A 163 7.11 -3.03 3.16
N THR A 164 7.14 -2.07 4.07
CA THR A 164 7.17 -0.64 3.77
C THR A 164 8.49 -0.26 3.11
N ASN A 165 9.62 -0.80 3.57
CA ASN A 165 10.93 -0.57 2.95
C ASN A 165 11.00 -1.09 1.50
N VAL A 166 10.49 -2.29 1.23
CA VAL A 166 10.43 -2.82 -0.14
C VAL A 166 9.48 -1.98 -1.01
N GLY A 167 8.35 -1.54 -0.46
CA GLY A 167 7.42 -0.62 -1.11
C GLY A 167 8.03 0.77 -1.35
N SER A 168 8.67 1.33 -0.33
CA SER A 168 9.28 2.67 -0.38
C SER A 168 10.45 2.76 -1.36
N GLN A 169 11.33 1.77 -1.42
CA GLN A 169 12.42 1.75 -2.39
C GLN A 169 11.90 1.68 -3.82
N ARG A 170 10.83 0.90 -4.06
CA ARG A 170 10.21 0.80 -5.38
C ARG A 170 9.48 2.08 -5.76
N ASN A 171 8.78 2.69 -4.81
CA ASN A 171 8.09 3.96 -5.01
C ASN A 171 9.06 5.11 -5.25
N ARG A 172 10.19 5.18 -4.53
CA ARG A 172 11.27 6.16 -4.79
C ARG A 172 11.83 6.00 -6.19
N LYS A 173 12.07 4.76 -6.64
CA LYS A 173 12.55 4.49 -8.01
C LYS A 173 11.53 4.88 -9.06
N LEU A 174 10.23 4.62 -8.81
CA LEU A 174 9.14 5.02 -9.71
C LEU A 174 8.97 6.54 -9.74
N ILE A 175 9.03 7.22 -8.60
CA ILE A 175 8.98 8.69 -8.50
C ILE A 175 10.14 9.30 -9.27
N ALA A 176 11.37 8.81 -9.09
CA ALA A 176 12.53 9.30 -9.84
C ALA A 176 12.37 9.11 -11.36
N GLN A 177 11.80 7.98 -11.81
CA GLN A 177 11.50 7.75 -13.22
C GLN A 177 10.43 8.71 -13.76
N LEU A 178 9.39 8.98 -12.99
CA LEU A 178 8.33 9.95 -13.36
C LEU A 178 8.87 11.39 -13.40
N GLU A 179 9.74 11.76 -12.48
CA GLU A 179 10.42 13.06 -12.50
C GLU A 179 11.31 13.22 -13.74
N GLN A 180 12.05 12.18 -14.10
CA GLN A 180 12.87 12.18 -15.29
C GLN A 180 12.04 12.28 -16.58
N LEU A 181 10.91 11.58 -16.66
CA LEU A 181 9.96 11.70 -17.77
C LEU A 181 9.39 13.11 -17.89
N ARG A 182 8.95 13.70 -16.77
CA ARG A 182 8.46 15.07 -16.72
C ARG A 182 9.50 16.08 -17.20
N ASP A 183 10.75 15.92 -16.78
CA ASP A 183 11.82 16.84 -17.17
C ASP A 183 12.19 16.68 -18.64
N ASN A 184 12.15 15.47 -19.18
CA ASN A 184 12.29 15.20 -20.60
C ASN A 184 11.15 15.85 -21.44
N GLU A 185 9.90 15.73 -20.98
CA GLU A 185 8.75 16.37 -21.65
C GLU A 185 8.87 17.90 -21.63
N LYS A 186 9.30 18.48 -20.50
CA LYS A 186 9.55 19.94 -20.42
C LYS A 186 10.65 20.39 -21.37
N ALA A 187 11.73 19.61 -21.51
CA ALA A 187 12.81 19.92 -22.44
C ALA A 187 12.32 19.84 -23.88
N LEU A 188 11.55 18.81 -24.23
CA LEU A 188 10.96 18.64 -25.55
C LEU A 188 9.97 19.77 -25.89
N ALA A 189 9.13 20.16 -24.92
CA ALA A 189 8.20 21.28 -25.09
C ALA A 189 8.95 22.59 -25.34
N LYS A 190 10.02 22.89 -24.59
CA LYS A 190 10.86 24.07 -24.80
C LYS A 190 11.50 24.07 -26.20
N GLN A 191 12.01 22.91 -26.62
CA GLN A 191 12.59 22.75 -27.98
C GLN A 191 11.54 22.99 -29.07
N THR A 192 10.34 22.43 -28.90
CA THR A 192 9.24 22.59 -29.85
C THR A 192 8.79 24.05 -29.94
N ILE A 193 8.69 24.75 -28.81
CA ILE A 193 8.35 26.19 -28.79
C ILE A 193 9.42 27.00 -29.49
N ALA A 194 10.71 26.76 -29.20
CA ALA A 194 11.82 27.47 -29.83
C ALA A 194 11.85 27.28 -31.36
N VAL A 195 11.63 26.04 -31.84
CA VAL A 195 11.57 25.75 -33.27
C VAL A 195 10.38 26.45 -33.95
N ARG A 196 9.20 26.43 -33.32
CA ARG A 196 7.99 27.09 -33.83
C ARG A 196 8.13 28.61 -33.83
N SER A 197 8.71 29.20 -32.77
CA SER A 197 8.98 30.64 -32.72
C SER A 197 9.91 31.06 -33.86
N LYS A 198 11.01 30.38 -34.05
CA LYS A 198 11.94 30.64 -35.15
C LYS A 198 11.30 30.52 -36.52
N ALA A 199 10.49 29.50 -36.74
CA ALA A 199 9.76 29.30 -37.99
C ALA A 199 8.72 30.43 -38.23
N HIS A 200 8.06 30.87 -37.16
CA HIS A 200 7.11 32.00 -37.23
C HIS A 200 7.84 33.31 -37.59
N ASP A 201 8.97 33.58 -36.91
CA ASP A 201 9.75 34.79 -37.16
C ASP A 201 10.26 34.83 -38.60
N GLN A 202 10.78 33.70 -39.12
CA GLN A 202 11.20 33.57 -40.51
C GLN A 202 10.05 33.79 -41.53
N ALA A 203 8.88 33.23 -41.22
CA ALA A 203 7.69 33.41 -42.07
C ALA A 203 7.19 34.85 -42.05
N PHE A 204 7.26 35.52 -40.89
CA PHE A 204 6.88 36.92 -40.75
C PHE A 204 7.87 37.83 -41.48
N ASP A 205 9.17 37.64 -41.33
CA ASP A 205 10.19 38.37 -42.06
C ASP A 205 10.02 38.23 -43.58
N GLY A 206 9.79 37.00 -44.08
CA GLY A 206 9.52 36.74 -45.48
C GLY A 206 8.22 37.41 -46.00
N TYR A 207 7.19 37.52 -45.14
CA TYR A 207 5.96 38.24 -45.48
C TYR A 207 6.23 39.76 -45.57
N ILE A 208 6.97 40.33 -44.66
CA ILE A 208 7.33 41.75 -44.64
C ILE A 208 8.17 42.09 -45.88
N ASP A 209 9.18 41.26 -46.19
CA ASP A 209 10.03 41.46 -47.39
C ASP A 209 9.21 41.42 -48.69
N ALA A 210 8.29 40.48 -48.83
CA ALA A 210 7.40 40.39 -49.97
C ALA A 210 6.43 41.58 -50.06
N TYR A 211 5.91 42.06 -48.93
CA TYR A 211 5.04 43.20 -48.84
C TYR A 211 5.73 44.50 -49.25
N VAL A 212 6.93 44.75 -48.70
CA VAL A 212 7.75 45.94 -49.04
C VAL A 212 8.16 45.89 -50.51
N GLY A 213 8.60 44.72 -51.02
CA GLY A 213 8.97 44.56 -52.42
C GLY A 213 7.84 44.75 -53.42
N SER A 214 6.59 44.68 -52.97
CA SER A 214 5.43 44.94 -53.84
C SER A 214 5.12 46.44 -54.04
N TYR A 215 5.79 47.33 -53.29
CA TYR A 215 5.64 48.79 -53.37
C TYR A 215 6.85 49.50 -53.96
N THR A 216 7.89 48.76 -54.31
CA THR A 216 9.04 49.29 -55.11
C THR A 216 9.01 48.84 -56.53
#